data_1ca977fd92122c0eec546c03a4aa25ed
#
_entry.id   1ca977fd92122c0eec546c03a4aa25ed
#
_cell.length_a   1.000
_cell.length_b   1.000
_cell.length_c   1.000
_cell.angle_alpha   90.00
_cell.angle_beta   90.00
_cell.angle_gamma   90.00
#
_symmetry.space_group_name_H-M   'P 1'
#
loop_
_entity.id
_entity.type
_entity.pdbx_description
1 polymer ?
#
loop_
_entity_poly.entity_id
_entity_poly.type
_entity_poly.pdbx_seq_one_letter_code
_entity_poly.pdbx_strand_id
1 'polypeptide(L)'
;MAPYHIRKYQDSDHRSVVDLFRRGMEEHIPATFRHMLLLPRTLLLLLGVPLTLFLASGSWLLVLLSILTLFLSLWFLAKYTWEKYLIHCLHTDMADITRTYLSSRSSCFWVAESRGQTVGMVAARPVKDPLLQKKQLQLLHLSVSLQHRREGLGKAMVRTVLQFAQMQGFSEVVLSTSMLQYKALALYQGMGFQKTGETFYTYISRLRKSPLIHLKYCLTSPREGDL
;
A
#
# COMPACT_ATOMS: atom_id res chain seq x y z
N MET A 1 6.84 -25.66 12.68
CA MET A 1 5.58 -24.85 12.74
C MET A 1 5.90 -23.43 12.35
N ALA A 2 5.03 -22.77 11.59
CA ALA A 2 5.22 -21.35 11.28
C ALA A 2 5.24 -20.54 12.59
N PRO A 3 6.15 -19.56 12.76
CA PRO A 3 6.30 -18.80 13.99
C PRO A 3 5.13 -17.83 14.25
N TYR A 4 4.06 -17.92 13.47
CA TYR A 4 2.91 -17.01 13.51
C TYR A 4 1.59 -17.77 13.29
N HIS A 5 0.50 -17.21 13.82
CA HIS A 5 -0.87 -17.67 13.64
C HIS A 5 -1.71 -16.59 12.97
N ILE A 6 -2.48 -16.95 11.91
CA ILE A 6 -3.38 -16.01 11.22
C ILE A 6 -4.79 -16.27 11.72
N ARG A 7 -5.43 -15.22 12.28
CA ARG A 7 -6.79 -15.25 12.79
C ARG A 7 -7.58 -14.02 12.34
N LYS A 8 -8.89 -14.05 12.54
CA LYS A 8 -9.72 -12.87 12.35
C LYS A 8 -9.37 -11.79 13.38
N TYR A 9 -9.52 -10.55 12.96
CA TYR A 9 -9.37 -9.36 13.81
C TYR A 9 -10.36 -9.40 14.98
N GLN A 10 -9.93 -8.87 16.11
CA GLN A 10 -10.73 -8.61 17.31
C GLN A 10 -10.51 -7.14 17.71
N ASP A 11 -11.49 -6.52 18.40
CA ASP A 11 -11.39 -5.10 18.77
C ASP A 11 -10.20 -4.78 19.68
N SER A 12 -9.72 -5.76 20.45
CA SER A 12 -8.47 -5.67 21.21
C SER A 12 -7.22 -5.44 20.35
N ASP A 13 -7.26 -5.81 19.06
CA ASP A 13 -6.13 -5.64 18.12
C ASP A 13 -6.05 -4.22 17.57
N HIS A 14 -7.09 -3.40 17.71
CA HIS A 14 -7.23 -2.12 17.01
C HIS A 14 -5.98 -1.25 17.12
N ARG A 15 -5.47 -1.05 18.33
CA ARG A 15 -4.29 -0.23 18.58
C ARG A 15 -3.04 -0.76 17.86
N SER A 16 -2.82 -2.07 17.92
CA SER A 16 -1.67 -2.73 17.29
C SER A 16 -1.75 -2.71 15.77
N VAL A 17 -2.95 -2.88 15.22
CA VAL A 17 -3.25 -2.82 13.78
C VAL A 17 -3.00 -1.40 13.24
N VAL A 18 -3.51 -0.37 13.91
CA VAL A 18 -3.30 1.03 13.53
C VAL A 18 -1.82 1.39 13.56
N ASP A 19 -1.10 0.94 14.58
CA ASP A 19 0.35 1.18 14.73
C ASP A 19 1.15 0.48 13.62
N LEU A 20 0.80 -0.78 13.32
CA LEU A 20 1.42 -1.55 12.23
C LEU A 20 1.16 -0.89 10.86
N PHE A 21 -0.07 -0.41 10.64
CA PHE A 21 -0.43 0.29 9.41
C PHE A 21 0.35 1.59 9.24
N ARG A 22 0.42 2.41 10.31
CA ARG A 22 1.17 3.67 10.32
C ARG A 22 2.64 3.44 9.96
N ARG A 23 3.32 2.53 10.66
CA ARG A 23 4.73 2.19 10.39
C ARG A 23 4.91 1.68 8.97
N GLY A 24 3.99 0.85 8.48
CA GLY A 24 4.02 0.36 7.10
C GLY A 24 3.90 1.47 6.05
N MET A 25 3.14 2.54 6.32
CA MET A 25 3.04 3.70 5.42
C MET A 25 4.29 4.60 5.49
N GLU A 26 4.81 4.84 6.70
CA GLU A 26 6.00 5.68 6.90
C GLU A 26 7.25 5.14 6.19
N GLU A 27 7.38 3.82 6.07
CA GLU A 27 8.50 3.18 5.37
C GLU A 27 8.62 3.56 3.89
N HIS A 28 7.55 4.04 3.29
CA HIS A 28 7.55 4.41 1.87
C HIS A 28 8.01 5.85 1.64
N ILE A 29 8.14 6.67 2.70
CA ILE A 29 8.56 8.08 2.60
C ILE A 29 9.94 8.22 1.97
N PRO A 30 10.99 7.48 2.42
CA PRO A 30 12.33 7.60 1.82
C PRO A 30 12.37 7.18 0.35
N ALA A 31 11.62 6.12 -0.01
CA ALA A 31 11.54 5.65 -1.39
C ALA A 31 10.85 6.70 -2.30
N THR A 32 9.80 7.33 -1.79
CA THR A 32 9.08 8.42 -2.48
C THR A 32 9.96 9.64 -2.65
N PHE A 33 10.66 10.04 -1.60
CA PHE A 33 11.61 11.15 -1.64
C PHE A 33 12.71 10.91 -2.69
N ARG A 34 13.35 9.74 -2.67
CA ARG A 34 14.38 9.37 -3.66
C ARG A 34 13.82 9.39 -5.09
N HIS A 35 12.63 8.85 -5.30
CA HIS A 35 11.98 8.88 -6.60
C HIS A 35 11.74 10.32 -7.07
N MET A 36 11.22 11.19 -6.19
CA MET A 36 10.99 12.60 -6.50
C MET A 36 12.28 13.36 -6.80
N LEU A 37 13.36 13.06 -6.05
CA LEU A 37 14.66 13.67 -6.24
C LEU A 37 15.25 13.40 -7.62
N LEU A 38 15.05 12.18 -8.14
CA LEU A 38 15.58 11.73 -9.44
C LEU A 38 14.71 12.14 -10.64
N LEU A 39 13.60 12.80 -10.45
CA LEU A 39 12.80 13.32 -11.56
C LEU A 39 13.55 14.42 -12.32
N PRO A 40 13.59 14.40 -13.67
CA PRO A 40 14.31 15.41 -14.46
C PRO A 40 13.93 16.85 -14.10
N ARG A 41 12.64 17.10 -13.84
CA ARG A 41 12.13 18.42 -13.43
C ARG A 41 12.70 18.85 -12.07
N THR A 42 12.80 17.93 -11.13
CA THR A 42 13.35 18.21 -9.81
C THR A 42 14.84 18.47 -9.89
N LEU A 43 15.57 17.70 -10.71
CA LEU A 43 16.99 17.94 -10.96
C LEU A 43 17.24 19.31 -11.60
N LEU A 44 16.41 19.70 -12.56
CA LEU A 44 16.48 21.05 -13.16
C LEU A 44 16.24 22.16 -12.13
N LEU A 45 15.31 21.99 -11.19
CA LEU A 45 15.07 22.93 -10.12
C LEU A 45 16.22 22.97 -9.12
N LEU A 46 16.77 21.80 -8.74
CA LEU A 46 17.88 21.68 -7.79
C LEU A 46 19.19 22.27 -8.31
N LEU A 47 19.38 22.27 -9.61
CA LEU A 47 20.56 22.87 -10.26
C LEU A 47 20.29 24.31 -10.69
N GLY A 48 19.15 24.58 -11.29
CA GLY A 48 18.83 25.87 -11.88
C GLY A 48 18.61 26.98 -10.85
N VAL A 49 17.82 26.72 -9.80
CA VAL A 49 17.53 27.74 -8.78
C VAL A 49 18.78 28.19 -8.03
N PRO A 50 19.62 27.29 -7.49
CA PRO A 50 20.88 27.71 -6.85
C PRO A 50 21.82 28.44 -7.80
N LEU A 51 21.96 27.96 -9.05
CA LEU A 51 22.82 28.58 -10.06
C LEU A 51 22.36 30.00 -10.39
N THR A 52 21.08 30.22 -10.65
CA THR A 52 20.53 31.56 -10.95
C THR A 52 20.69 32.51 -9.77
N LEU A 53 20.47 32.04 -8.53
CA LEU A 53 20.71 32.83 -7.32
C LEU A 53 22.17 33.20 -7.16
N PHE A 54 23.09 32.29 -7.44
CA PHE A 54 24.53 32.57 -7.40
C PHE A 54 24.93 33.63 -8.43
N LEU A 55 24.50 33.49 -9.67
CA LEU A 55 24.80 34.43 -10.74
C LEU A 55 24.22 35.83 -10.49
N ALA A 56 23.04 35.90 -9.84
CA ALA A 56 22.38 37.17 -9.57
C ALA A 56 22.94 37.89 -8.32
N SER A 57 23.35 37.16 -7.28
CA SER A 57 23.73 37.73 -5.97
C SER A 57 25.19 37.54 -5.57
N GLY A 58 25.91 36.60 -6.20
CA GLY A 58 27.27 36.21 -5.79
C GLY A 58 27.35 35.56 -4.41
N SER A 59 26.21 35.31 -3.75
CA SER A 59 26.14 34.89 -2.35
C SER A 59 26.01 33.37 -2.20
N TRP A 60 27.03 32.72 -1.67
CA TRP A 60 27.01 31.30 -1.32
C TRP A 60 25.99 30.95 -0.25
N LEU A 61 25.67 31.88 0.65
CA LEU A 61 24.67 31.70 1.68
C LEU A 61 23.28 31.49 1.07
N LEU A 62 22.89 32.30 0.08
CA LEU A 62 21.60 32.15 -0.63
C LEU A 62 21.50 30.83 -1.41
N VAL A 63 22.60 30.41 -2.02
CA VAL A 63 22.70 29.09 -2.68
C VAL A 63 22.45 27.98 -1.67
N LEU A 64 23.11 27.98 -0.54
CA LEU A 64 22.96 26.95 0.48
C LEU A 64 21.56 26.91 1.07
N LEU A 65 20.96 28.07 1.36
CA LEU A 65 19.57 28.18 1.83
C LEU A 65 18.57 27.65 0.79
N SER A 66 18.78 27.96 -0.49
CA SER A 66 17.89 27.47 -1.55
C SER A 66 17.93 25.96 -1.69
N ILE A 67 19.11 25.36 -1.65
CA ILE A 67 19.28 23.89 -1.67
C ILE A 67 18.56 23.26 -0.48
N LEU A 68 18.82 23.76 0.74
CA LEU A 68 18.19 23.23 1.96
C LEU A 68 16.68 23.33 1.89
N THR A 69 16.14 24.48 1.46
CA THR A 69 14.70 24.69 1.33
C THR A 69 14.08 23.74 0.32
N LEU A 70 14.71 23.51 -0.83
CA LEU A 70 14.23 22.55 -1.84
C LEU A 70 14.21 21.11 -1.30
N PHE A 71 15.27 20.67 -0.62
CA PHE A 71 15.32 19.34 -0.01
C PHE A 71 14.24 19.15 1.05
N LEU A 72 14.09 20.10 1.96
CA LEU A 72 13.02 20.07 2.97
C LEU A 72 11.63 20.03 2.35
N SER A 73 11.38 20.85 1.33
CA SER A 73 10.11 20.89 0.62
C SER A 73 9.79 19.54 -0.04
N LEU A 74 10.76 18.89 -0.67
CA LEU A 74 10.61 17.56 -1.26
C LEU A 74 10.33 16.49 -0.20
N TRP A 75 11.02 16.55 0.94
CA TRP A 75 10.80 15.64 2.06
C TRP A 75 9.38 15.79 2.62
N PHE A 76 8.94 17.02 2.90
CA PHE A 76 7.58 17.28 3.38
C PHE A 76 6.52 16.84 2.37
N LEU A 77 6.74 17.05 1.08
CA LEU A 77 5.81 16.60 0.04
C LEU A 77 5.74 15.08 -0.07
N ALA A 78 6.86 14.38 0.10
CA ALA A 78 6.89 12.91 0.16
C ALA A 78 6.12 12.39 1.38
N LYS A 79 6.36 12.98 2.55
CA LYS A 79 5.70 12.64 3.81
C LYS A 79 4.19 12.89 3.74
N TYR A 80 3.78 14.08 3.31
CA TYR A 80 2.38 14.49 3.19
C TYR A 80 1.53 13.50 2.37
N THR A 81 2.11 12.90 1.34
CA THR A 81 1.39 11.94 0.49
C THR A 81 0.93 10.71 1.25
N TRP A 82 1.81 10.13 2.06
CA TRP A 82 1.52 8.93 2.82
C TRP A 82 0.68 9.23 4.07
N GLU A 83 0.94 10.35 4.72
CA GLU A 83 0.12 10.82 5.85
C GLU A 83 -1.33 11.08 5.44
N LYS A 84 -1.55 11.76 4.30
CA LYS A 84 -2.90 12.01 3.79
C LYS A 84 -3.65 10.70 3.51
N TYR A 85 -2.98 9.70 2.91
CA TYR A 85 -3.58 8.39 2.68
C TYR A 85 -3.87 7.66 4.00
N LEU A 86 -2.91 7.67 4.94
CA LEU A 86 -3.07 7.09 6.27
C LEU A 86 -4.29 7.69 6.99
N ILE A 87 -4.35 9.02 7.07
CA ILE A 87 -5.45 9.74 7.72
C ILE A 87 -6.79 9.39 7.05
N HIS A 88 -6.83 9.34 5.72
CA HIS A 88 -8.04 8.95 5.00
C HIS A 88 -8.51 7.56 5.40
N CYS A 89 -7.63 6.55 5.42
CA CYS A 89 -8.00 5.19 5.82
C CYS A 89 -8.47 5.14 7.29
N LEU A 90 -7.78 5.84 8.20
CA LEU A 90 -8.14 5.86 9.62
C LEU A 90 -9.48 6.55 9.90
N HIS A 91 -9.92 7.47 9.04
CA HIS A 91 -11.22 8.13 9.16
C HIS A 91 -12.33 7.45 8.34
N THR A 92 -12.00 6.44 7.55
CA THR A 92 -12.97 5.72 6.71
C THR A 92 -13.11 4.26 7.15
N ASP A 93 -12.46 3.38 6.44
CA ASP A 93 -12.67 1.94 6.57
C ASP A 93 -11.92 1.29 7.75
N MET A 94 -10.90 1.95 8.27
CA MET A 94 -10.18 1.53 9.48
C MET A 94 -10.67 2.22 10.77
N ALA A 95 -11.60 3.16 10.68
CA ALA A 95 -12.19 3.80 11.87
C ALA A 95 -12.97 2.80 12.74
N ASP A 96 -13.72 1.91 12.08
CA ASP A 96 -14.44 0.82 12.70
C ASP A 96 -14.28 -0.44 11.82
N ILE A 97 -13.25 -1.20 12.13
CA ILE A 97 -12.87 -2.41 11.37
C ILE A 97 -13.95 -3.48 11.50
N THR A 98 -14.53 -3.64 12.68
CA THR A 98 -15.59 -4.62 12.95
C THR A 98 -16.81 -4.34 12.09
N ARG A 99 -17.28 -3.10 12.08
CA ARG A 99 -18.42 -2.69 11.26
C ARG A 99 -18.12 -2.79 9.77
N THR A 100 -16.92 -2.40 9.35
CA THR A 100 -16.57 -2.33 7.93
C THR A 100 -16.29 -3.68 7.30
N TYR A 101 -15.63 -4.58 8.03
CA TYR A 101 -15.10 -5.83 7.46
C TYR A 101 -15.70 -7.09 8.07
N LEU A 102 -16.27 -7.05 9.28
CA LEU A 102 -16.77 -8.25 9.97
C LEU A 102 -18.30 -8.31 10.03
N SER A 103 -19.01 -7.25 9.64
CA SER A 103 -20.47 -7.21 9.59
C SER A 103 -21.07 -8.02 8.44
N SER A 104 -20.28 -8.33 7.41
CA SER A 104 -20.70 -9.10 6.23
C SER A 104 -19.93 -10.40 6.10
N ARG A 105 -20.60 -11.48 5.68
CA ARG A 105 -19.95 -12.76 5.42
C ARG A 105 -18.98 -12.72 4.23
N SER A 106 -19.14 -11.75 3.34
CA SER A 106 -18.32 -11.59 2.12
C SER A 106 -17.09 -10.69 2.30
N SER A 107 -16.88 -10.15 3.49
CA SER A 107 -15.70 -9.34 3.83
C SER A 107 -15.04 -9.89 5.09
N CYS A 108 -13.76 -9.62 5.27
CA CYS A 108 -13.05 -10.02 6.47
C CYS A 108 -11.76 -9.20 6.66
N PHE A 109 -11.32 -9.12 7.91
CA PHE A 109 -10.03 -8.56 8.30
C PHE A 109 -9.27 -9.60 9.12
N TRP A 110 -8.02 -9.88 8.74
CA TRP A 110 -7.17 -10.85 9.44
C TRP A 110 -5.94 -10.17 10.02
N VAL A 111 -5.52 -10.70 11.13
CA VAL A 111 -4.24 -10.36 11.78
C VAL A 111 -3.38 -11.61 11.86
N ALA A 112 -2.09 -11.42 11.71
CA ALA A 112 -1.09 -12.43 12.03
C ALA A 112 -0.49 -12.10 13.38
N GLU A 113 -0.52 -13.06 14.28
CA GLU A 113 0.01 -12.96 15.62
C GLU A 113 1.25 -13.85 15.78
N SER A 114 2.29 -13.32 16.41
CA SER A 114 3.49 -14.03 16.80
C SER A 114 3.84 -13.65 18.24
N ARG A 115 3.95 -14.64 19.12
CA ARG A 115 4.27 -14.44 20.54
C ARG A 115 3.39 -13.36 21.23
N GLY A 116 2.09 -13.36 20.95
CA GLY A 116 1.13 -12.39 21.51
C GLY A 116 1.19 -10.98 20.88
N GLN A 117 1.95 -10.76 19.82
CA GLN A 117 2.05 -9.48 19.13
C GLN A 117 1.46 -9.57 17.72
N THR A 118 0.74 -8.52 17.30
CA THR A 118 0.28 -8.39 15.92
C THR A 118 1.45 -8.03 15.01
N VAL A 119 1.83 -8.95 14.12
CA VAL A 119 2.98 -8.82 13.23
C VAL A 119 2.61 -8.68 11.76
N GLY A 120 1.33 -8.89 11.43
CA GLY A 120 0.81 -8.74 10.08
C GLY A 120 -0.69 -8.44 10.09
N MET A 121 -1.17 -7.84 8.99
CA MET A 121 -2.59 -7.59 8.78
C MET A 121 -2.92 -7.62 7.30
N VAL A 122 -4.15 -8.00 6.97
CA VAL A 122 -4.74 -7.91 5.63
C VAL A 122 -6.26 -7.82 5.73
N ALA A 123 -6.87 -7.06 4.83
CA ALA A 123 -8.32 -6.94 4.72
C ALA A 123 -8.79 -7.36 3.32
N ALA A 124 -10.04 -7.79 3.25
CA ALA A 124 -10.71 -8.08 1.99
C ALA A 124 -12.19 -7.70 2.07
N ARG A 125 -12.69 -7.08 1.00
CA ARG A 125 -14.11 -6.73 0.85
C ARG A 125 -14.55 -6.85 -0.61
N PRO A 126 -15.86 -7.08 -0.88
CA PRO A 126 -16.40 -7.08 -2.24
C PRO A 126 -16.19 -5.72 -2.93
N VAL A 127 -15.87 -5.75 -4.22
CA VAL A 127 -15.93 -4.56 -5.06
C VAL A 127 -17.39 -4.23 -5.31
N LYS A 128 -17.84 -3.03 -4.91
CA LYS A 128 -19.21 -2.55 -5.12
C LYS A 128 -19.28 -1.77 -6.44
N ASP A 129 -19.27 -2.47 -7.55
CA ASP A 129 -19.48 -1.86 -8.85
C ASP A 129 -20.61 -2.62 -9.56
N PRO A 130 -21.80 -1.98 -9.78
CA PRO A 130 -22.94 -2.61 -10.43
C PRO A 130 -22.68 -2.98 -11.90
N LEU A 131 -21.66 -2.44 -12.53
CA LEU A 131 -21.28 -2.72 -13.92
C LEU A 131 -20.41 -3.99 -14.05
N LEU A 132 -19.92 -4.52 -12.95
CA LEU A 132 -19.06 -5.71 -12.97
C LEU A 132 -19.90 -6.97 -13.21
N GLN A 133 -19.63 -7.66 -14.31
CA GLN A 133 -20.23 -8.97 -14.63
C GLN A 133 -19.71 -10.09 -13.71
N LYS A 134 -18.57 -9.91 -13.07
CA LYS A 134 -17.90 -10.90 -12.22
C LYS A 134 -17.82 -10.43 -10.78
N LYS A 135 -18.02 -11.36 -9.85
CA LYS A 135 -17.84 -11.09 -8.42
C LYS A 135 -16.35 -10.93 -8.11
N GLN A 136 -15.94 -9.71 -7.78
CA GLN A 136 -14.57 -9.40 -7.43
C GLN A 136 -14.42 -9.11 -5.95
N LEU A 137 -13.36 -9.65 -5.32
CA LEU A 137 -12.93 -9.34 -3.97
C LEU A 137 -11.72 -8.42 -4.02
N GLN A 138 -11.78 -7.28 -3.33
CA GLN A 138 -10.65 -6.36 -3.21
C GLN A 138 -9.81 -6.70 -2.00
N LEU A 139 -8.50 -6.94 -2.21
CA LEU A 139 -7.50 -7.09 -1.15
C LEU A 139 -6.98 -5.70 -0.76
N LEU A 140 -6.96 -5.41 0.53
CA LEU A 140 -6.62 -4.12 1.12
C LEU A 140 -5.67 -4.28 2.30
N HIS A 141 -4.96 -3.22 2.66
CA HIS A 141 -4.22 -3.05 3.91
C HIS A 141 -3.21 -4.17 4.25
N LEU A 142 -2.65 -4.86 3.24
CA LEU A 142 -1.60 -5.84 3.53
C LEU A 142 -0.37 -5.13 4.12
N SER A 143 -0.06 -5.43 5.37
CA SER A 143 1.14 -4.95 6.04
C SER A 143 1.77 -6.06 6.87
N VAL A 144 3.10 -6.10 6.89
CA VAL A 144 3.90 -7.05 7.69
C VAL A 144 5.01 -6.28 8.38
N SER A 145 5.14 -6.49 9.69
CA SER A 145 6.21 -5.91 10.51
C SER A 145 7.58 -6.19 9.91
N LEU A 146 8.47 -5.19 9.94
CA LEU A 146 9.83 -5.29 9.38
C LEU A 146 10.59 -6.52 9.89
N GLN A 147 10.44 -6.80 11.19
CA GLN A 147 11.17 -7.90 11.87
C GLN A 147 10.71 -9.29 11.43
N HIS A 148 9.47 -9.42 10.90
CA HIS A 148 8.86 -10.69 10.48
C HIS A 148 8.75 -10.81 8.94
N ARG A 149 9.54 -10.04 8.23
CA ARG A 149 9.63 -10.13 6.76
C ARG A 149 10.61 -11.24 6.37
N ARG A 150 10.49 -11.70 5.13
CA ARG A 150 11.27 -12.82 4.56
C ARG A 150 10.95 -14.19 5.14
N GLU A 151 10.03 -14.29 6.08
CA GLU A 151 9.54 -15.54 6.71
C GLU A 151 8.31 -16.13 5.98
N GLY A 152 7.94 -15.58 4.82
CA GLY A 152 6.77 -16.04 4.06
C GLY A 152 5.43 -15.51 4.53
N LEU A 153 5.37 -14.73 5.63
CA LEU A 153 4.13 -14.24 6.24
C LEU A 153 3.24 -13.47 5.25
N GLY A 154 3.81 -12.56 4.45
CA GLY A 154 3.04 -11.84 3.43
C GLY A 154 2.36 -12.76 2.42
N LYS A 155 3.06 -13.82 1.97
CA LYS A 155 2.47 -14.85 1.09
C LYS A 155 1.36 -15.62 1.78
N ALA A 156 1.54 -15.97 3.06
CA ALA A 156 0.52 -16.69 3.83
C ALA A 156 -0.75 -15.85 3.98
N MET A 157 -0.63 -14.56 4.29
CA MET A 157 -1.78 -13.65 4.41
C MET A 157 -2.52 -13.47 3.08
N VAL A 158 -1.80 -13.31 1.96
CA VAL A 158 -2.45 -13.26 0.64
C VAL A 158 -3.15 -14.58 0.31
N ARG A 159 -2.54 -15.75 0.62
CA ARG A 159 -3.19 -17.05 0.45
C ARG A 159 -4.48 -17.17 1.27
N THR A 160 -4.50 -16.66 2.50
CA THR A 160 -5.71 -16.60 3.33
C THR A 160 -6.83 -15.83 2.62
N VAL A 161 -6.51 -14.69 1.98
CA VAL A 161 -7.49 -13.92 1.20
C VAL A 161 -7.96 -14.70 -0.04
N LEU A 162 -7.04 -15.36 -0.78
CA LEU A 162 -7.41 -16.16 -1.95
C LEU A 162 -8.31 -17.34 -1.59
N GLN A 163 -8.02 -18.07 -0.51
CA GLN A 163 -8.85 -19.15 0.01
C GLN A 163 -10.22 -18.64 0.43
N PHE A 164 -10.28 -17.52 1.15
CA PHE A 164 -11.54 -16.90 1.52
C PHE A 164 -12.35 -16.50 0.29
N ALA A 165 -11.72 -15.89 -0.71
CA ALA A 165 -12.37 -15.51 -1.96
C ALA A 165 -12.97 -16.73 -2.68
N GLN A 166 -12.24 -17.84 -2.73
CA GLN A 166 -12.71 -19.09 -3.33
C GLN A 166 -13.89 -19.68 -2.55
N MET A 167 -13.82 -19.75 -1.22
CA MET A 167 -14.91 -20.24 -0.36
C MET A 167 -16.19 -19.37 -0.47
N GLN A 168 -16.06 -18.06 -0.72
CA GLN A 168 -17.18 -17.14 -0.88
C GLN A 168 -17.70 -17.04 -2.33
N GLY A 169 -17.16 -17.83 -3.26
CA GLY A 169 -17.58 -17.86 -4.66
C GLY A 169 -17.25 -16.61 -5.45
N PHE A 170 -16.15 -15.94 -5.12
CA PHE A 170 -15.61 -14.87 -5.96
C PHE A 170 -14.87 -15.46 -7.14
N SER A 171 -14.91 -14.75 -8.28
CA SER A 171 -14.21 -15.17 -9.51
C SER A 171 -12.79 -14.60 -9.58
N GLU A 172 -12.58 -13.46 -8.96
CA GLU A 172 -11.33 -12.70 -9.08
C GLU A 172 -11.00 -12.00 -7.77
N VAL A 173 -9.70 -11.91 -7.47
CA VAL A 173 -9.17 -11.03 -6.42
C VAL A 173 -8.40 -9.90 -7.06
N VAL A 174 -8.77 -8.66 -6.72
CA VAL A 174 -8.16 -7.44 -7.26
C VAL A 174 -7.51 -6.63 -6.17
N LEU A 175 -6.48 -5.88 -6.52
CA LEU A 175 -5.84 -4.94 -5.63
C LEU A 175 -5.21 -3.78 -6.39
N SER A 176 -4.93 -2.70 -5.68
CA SER A 176 -4.16 -1.57 -6.19
C SER A 176 -3.03 -1.24 -5.24
N THR A 177 -1.85 -1.01 -5.78
CA THR A 177 -0.67 -0.69 -4.99
C THR A 177 0.16 0.39 -5.67
N SER A 178 0.89 1.21 -4.92
CA SER A 178 1.77 2.22 -5.51
C SER A 178 2.93 1.55 -6.26
N MET A 179 3.32 2.10 -7.40
CA MET A 179 4.54 1.67 -8.09
C MET A 179 5.79 1.72 -7.20
N LEU A 180 5.78 2.56 -6.15
CA LEU A 180 6.90 2.70 -5.20
C LEU A 180 6.93 1.60 -4.13
N GLN A 181 5.89 0.77 -4.05
CA GLN A 181 5.83 -0.38 -3.16
C GLN A 181 6.42 -1.62 -3.83
N TYR A 182 7.68 -1.56 -4.26
CA TYR A 182 8.35 -2.59 -5.05
C TYR A 182 8.29 -3.99 -4.44
N LYS A 183 8.40 -4.09 -3.10
CA LYS A 183 8.34 -5.38 -2.38
C LYS A 183 6.95 -6.00 -2.46
N ALA A 184 5.90 -5.18 -2.36
CA ALA A 184 4.52 -5.64 -2.49
C ALA A 184 4.20 -6.05 -3.93
N LEU A 185 4.64 -5.26 -4.93
CA LEU A 185 4.51 -5.62 -6.34
C LEU A 185 5.16 -6.96 -6.65
N ALA A 186 6.41 -7.17 -6.23
CA ALA A 186 7.13 -8.43 -6.41
C ALA A 186 6.44 -9.61 -5.71
N LEU A 187 5.86 -9.38 -4.52
CA LEU A 187 5.07 -10.39 -3.81
C LEU A 187 3.85 -10.81 -4.64
N TYR A 188 3.03 -9.87 -5.08
CA TYR A 188 1.80 -10.17 -5.82
C TYR A 188 2.10 -10.82 -7.17
N GLN A 189 3.05 -10.30 -7.93
CA GLN A 189 3.47 -10.88 -9.21
C GLN A 189 4.02 -12.31 -9.03
N GLY A 190 4.85 -12.53 -8.01
CA GLY A 190 5.38 -13.85 -7.67
C GLY A 190 4.32 -14.85 -7.14
N MET A 191 3.11 -14.38 -6.85
CA MET A 191 1.94 -15.20 -6.51
C MET A 191 0.97 -15.40 -7.67
N GLY A 192 1.27 -14.86 -8.86
CA GLY A 192 0.45 -15.01 -10.06
C GLY A 192 -0.55 -13.88 -10.32
N PHE A 193 -0.50 -12.78 -9.57
CA PHE A 193 -1.30 -11.60 -9.91
C PHE A 193 -0.77 -10.96 -11.19
N GLN A 194 -1.67 -10.62 -12.10
CA GLN A 194 -1.37 -9.98 -13.36
C GLN A 194 -1.70 -8.48 -13.32
N LYS A 195 -0.85 -7.65 -13.89
CA LYS A 195 -1.11 -6.22 -14.04
C LYS A 195 -2.25 -6.01 -15.04
N THR A 196 -3.28 -5.27 -14.65
CA THR A 196 -4.44 -4.94 -15.49
C THR A 196 -4.46 -3.50 -15.96
N GLY A 197 -3.73 -2.62 -15.29
CA GLY A 197 -3.68 -1.22 -15.66
C GLY A 197 -2.91 -0.39 -14.64
N GLU A 198 -2.93 0.92 -14.88
CA GLU A 198 -2.38 1.92 -13.97
C GLU A 198 -3.21 3.19 -14.00
N THR A 199 -3.34 3.86 -12.86
CA THR A 199 -4.04 5.14 -12.77
C THR A 199 -3.31 6.14 -11.89
N PHE A 200 -3.53 7.43 -12.17
CA PHE A 200 -3.04 8.53 -11.36
C PHE A 200 -4.21 9.12 -10.56
N TYR A 201 -4.18 8.99 -9.25
CA TYR A 201 -5.27 9.44 -8.37
C TYR A 201 -5.40 10.96 -8.28
N THR A 202 -4.28 11.66 -8.41
CA THR A 202 -4.24 13.12 -8.25
C THR A 202 -3.33 13.74 -9.31
N TYR A 203 -3.51 15.03 -9.55
CA TYR A 203 -2.59 15.81 -10.38
C TYR A 203 -1.14 15.68 -9.87
N ILE A 204 -0.95 15.68 -8.54
CA ILE A 204 0.37 15.51 -7.91
C ILE A 204 0.98 14.13 -8.21
N SER A 205 0.19 13.05 -8.19
CA SER A 205 0.69 11.71 -8.54
C SER A 205 1.09 11.61 -10.01
N ARG A 206 0.36 12.30 -10.89
CA ARG A 206 0.70 12.43 -12.32
C ARG A 206 1.98 13.23 -12.54
N LEU A 207 2.12 14.36 -11.83
CA LEU A 207 3.32 15.19 -11.87
C LEU A 207 4.57 14.42 -11.40
N ARG A 208 4.41 13.60 -10.35
CA ARG A 208 5.47 12.75 -9.81
C ARG A 208 5.73 11.47 -10.61
N LYS A 209 4.94 11.20 -11.64
CA LYS A 209 5.00 9.94 -12.41
C LYS A 209 4.94 8.70 -11.49
N SER A 210 4.08 8.74 -10.47
CA SER A 210 3.91 7.64 -9.52
C SER A 210 2.46 7.11 -9.56
N PRO A 211 2.12 6.26 -10.56
CA PRO A 211 0.79 5.67 -10.66
C PRO A 211 0.53 4.62 -9.58
N LEU A 212 -0.74 4.34 -9.37
CA LEU A 212 -1.18 3.09 -8.77
C LEU A 212 -1.23 2.02 -9.84
N ILE A 213 -0.68 0.87 -9.50
CA ILE A 213 -0.70 -0.34 -10.33
C ILE A 213 -1.87 -1.19 -9.89
N HIS A 214 -2.75 -1.50 -10.82
CA HIS A 214 -3.87 -2.42 -10.61
C HIS A 214 -3.44 -3.84 -10.96
N LEU A 215 -3.74 -4.76 -10.07
CA LEU A 215 -3.39 -6.17 -10.19
C LEU A 215 -4.64 -7.03 -9.97
N LYS A 216 -4.71 -8.13 -10.71
CA LYS A 216 -5.79 -9.10 -10.67
C LYS A 216 -5.24 -10.52 -10.59
N TYR A 217 -5.91 -11.35 -9.78
CA TYR A 217 -5.73 -12.79 -9.72
C TYR A 217 -7.05 -13.46 -10.08
N CYS A 218 -7.07 -14.32 -11.11
CA CYS A 218 -8.23 -15.10 -11.48
C CYS A 218 -8.28 -16.39 -10.65
N LEU A 219 -9.37 -16.60 -9.93
CA LEU A 219 -9.62 -17.83 -9.23
C LEU A 219 -10.16 -18.87 -10.25
N THR A 220 -9.51 -20.00 -10.35
CA THR A 220 -10.03 -21.13 -11.10
C THR A 220 -11.29 -21.63 -10.40
N SER A 221 -12.43 -21.67 -11.12
CA SER A 221 -13.60 -22.41 -10.62
C SER A 221 -13.17 -23.84 -10.31
N PRO A 222 -13.67 -24.46 -9.20
CA PRO A 222 -13.53 -25.89 -9.04
C PRO A 222 -14.08 -26.53 -10.31
N ARG A 223 -13.32 -27.42 -10.96
CA ARG A 223 -13.87 -28.22 -12.06
C ARG A 223 -15.03 -29.01 -11.47
N GLU A 224 -16.22 -28.87 -12.06
CA GLU A 224 -17.35 -29.75 -11.85
C GLU A 224 -16.97 -31.18 -12.30
N GLY A 225 -16.19 -31.87 -11.50
CA GLY A 225 -15.64 -33.17 -11.88
C GLY A 225 -15.02 -33.98 -10.76
N ASP A 226 -14.89 -33.41 -9.56
CA ASP A 226 -14.34 -34.11 -8.37
C ASP A 226 -15.43 -34.24 -7.27
N LEU A 227 -16.57 -34.81 -7.64
CA LEU A 227 -17.57 -35.37 -6.72
C LEU A 227 -17.76 -36.86 -7.00
#